data_3639833fe061b9e5c8bfebfa578338d4
#
_entry.id   3639833fe061b9e5c8bfebfa578338d4
#
_cell.length_a   1.000
_cell.length_b   1.000
_cell.length_c   1.000
_cell.angle_alpha   90.00
_cell.angle_beta   90.00
_cell.angle_gamma   90.00
#
_symmetry.space_group_name_H-M   'P 1'
#
loop_
_entity.id
_entity.type
_entity.pdbx_description
1 polymer ?
#
loop_
_entity_poly.entity_id
_entity_poly.type
_entity_poly.pdbx_seq_one_letter_code
_entity_poly.pdbx_strand_id
1 'polypeptide(L)'
;MKTLEERILKDGYVLGENILKVDSFLTHQVDLNLMKEIGKVFADKFATAGITKVVTIEASGIAPALYTADALGVPMIFAKKSKNITMNEGILTAEVYSFTKQVSNTVSIASKYLSENDKVLIVDDFLANGQAAKGLIEIVEQAGAKVEAIGIVIEKSFQDGRGLLEKTGIPVFSLARLERFENGQVVFKEADL
;
A
#
# COMPACT_ATOMS: atom_id res chain seq x y z
N MET A 1 11.87 -6.50 6.34
CA MET A 1 13.05 -5.70 5.85
C MET A 1 13.76 -5.09 7.05
N LYS A 2 14.98 -5.55 7.33
CA LYS A 2 15.67 -5.21 8.58
C LYS A 2 15.87 -3.70 8.81
N THR A 3 16.33 -2.98 7.80
CA THR A 3 16.52 -1.51 7.88
C THR A 3 15.22 -0.78 8.27
N LEU A 4 14.08 -1.20 7.73
CA LEU A 4 12.77 -0.63 8.06
C LEU A 4 12.36 -0.96 9.50
N GLU A 5 12.56 -2.18 9.95
CA GLU A 5 12.26 -2.62 11.32
C GLU A 5 13.08 -1.86 12.35
N GLU A 6 14.39 -1.72 12.11
CA GLU A 6 15.30 -0.91 12.94
C GLU A 6 14.85 0.56 12.99
N ARG A 7 14.39 1.11 11.85
CA ARG A 7 13.87 2.48 11.79
C ARG A 7 12.56 2.63 12.57
N ILE A 8 11.66 1.66 12.48
CA ILE A 8 10.42 1.64 13.27
C ILE A 8 10.72 1.57 14.77
N LEU A 9 11.65 0.71 15.20
CA LEU A 9 12.03 0.61 16.63
C LEU A 9 12.66 1.90 17.16
N LYS A 10 13.46 2.58 16.34
CA LYS A 10 14.19 3.77 16.73
C LYS A 10 13.31 5.03 16.78
N ASP A 11 12.52 5.25 15.74
CA ASP A 11 11.84 6.53 15.47
C ASP A 11 10.32 6.39 15.39
N GLY A 12 9.78 5.16 15.44
CA GLY A 12 8.35 4.89 15.52
C GLY A 12 7.82 5.10 16.94
N TYR A 13 6.55 5.48 17.04
CA TYR A 13 5.89 5.69 18.32
C TYR A 13 4.53 5.01 18.37
N VAL A 14 4.33 4.15 19.38
CA VAL A 14 3.07 3.43 19.61
C VAL A 14 2.12 4.28 20.44
N LEU A 15 0.91 4.50 19.95
CA LEU A 15 -0.18 5.18 20.64
C LEU A 15 -1.32 4.21 20.93
N GLY A 16 -1.63 4.04 22.21
CA GLY A 16 -2.67 3.08 22.61
C GLY A 16 -2.35 1.66 22.16
N GLU A 17 -3.37 0.91 21.82
CA GLU A 17 -3.23 -0.52 21.50
C GLU A 17 -3.11 -0.81 19.98
N ASN A 18 -3.41 0.18 19.12
CA ASN A 18 -3.59 -0.09 17.69
C ASN A 18 -2.91 0.90 16.74
N ILE A 19 -2.27 1.96 17.23
CA ILE A 19 -1.71 3.01 16.38
C ILE A 19 -0.19 2.98 16.45
N LEU A 20 0.46 2.85 15.30
CA LEU A 20 1.88 3.11 15.11
C LEU A 20 2.05 4.40 14.32
N LYS A 21 2.73 5.38 14.89
CA LYS A 21 3.14 6.62 14.22
C LYS A 21 4.53 6.43 13.62
N VAL A 22 4.63 6.70 12.34
CA VAL A 22 5.88 6.68 11.55
C VAL A 22 6.01 7.97 10.72
N ASP A 23 5.47 9.05 11.29
CA ASP A 23 5.35 10.35 10.64
C ASP A 23 6.70 11.04 10.40
N SER A 24 7.72 10.68 11.16
CA SER A 24 9.07 11.25 11.03
C SER A 24 9.86 10.73 9.83
N PHE A 25 9.41 9.63 9.15
CA PHE A 25 10.17 9.04 8.05
C PHE A 25 9.32 8.44 6.90
N LEU A 26 8.00 8.27 7.10
CA LEU A 26 7.14 7.64 6.09
C LEU A 26 5.88 8.46 5.76
N THR A 27 5.05 8.81 6.78
CA THR A 27 3.69 9.30 6.51
C THR A 27 3.51 10.82 6.56
N HIS A 28 4.52 11.58 6.96
CA HIS A 28 4.51 13.05 6.97
C HIS A 28 5.85 13.61 6.45
N GLN A 29 6.95 13.38 7.17
CA GLN A 29 8.28 13.55 6.62
C GLN A 29 8.68 12.25 5.93
N VAL A 30 9.28 12.35 4.74
CA VAL A 30 9.69 11.20 3.93
C VAL A 30 11.21 11.08 3.93
N ASP A 31 11.73 9.97 4.42
CA ASP A 31 13.15 9.65 4.32
C ASP A 31 13.46 9.07 2.94
N LEU A 32 14.14 9.86 2.12
CA LEU A 32 14.40 9.49 0.71
C LEU A 32 15.29 8.26 0.56
N ASN A 33 16.26 8.06 1.47
CA ASN A 33 17.12 6.88 1.38
C ASN A 33 16.35 5.61 1.72
N LEU A 34 15.54 5.66 2.78
CA LEU A 34 14.66 4.54 3.13
C LEU A 34 13.67 4.23 2.00
N MET A 35 13.10 5.26 1.34
CA MET A 35 12.18 5.04 0.21
C MET A 35 12.87 4.40 -0.99
N LYS A 36 14.12 4.77 -1.28
CA LYS A 36 14.92 4.12 -2.34
C LYS A 36 15.15 2.64 -2.04
N GLU A 37 15.48 2.30 -0.79
CA GLU A 37 15.64 0.90 -0.39
C GLU A 37 14.32 0.12 -0.50
N ILE A 38 13.21 0.70 -0.01
CA ILE A 38 11.85 0.12 -0.13
C ILE A 38 11.51 -0.14 -1.59
N GLY A 39 11.67 0.86 -2.45
CA GLY A 39 11.39 0.74 -3.88
C GLY A 39 12.21 -0.36 -4.54
N LYS A 40 13.50 -0.42 -4.22
CA LYS A 40 14.40 -1.47 -4.72
C LYS A 40 13.96 -2.87 -4.27
N VAL A 41 13.62 -3.06 -3.00
CA VAL A 41 13.20 -4.36 -2.47
C VAL A 41 11.91 -4.83 -3.15
N PHE A 42 10.93 -3.94 -3.36
CA PHE A 42 9.72 -4.29 -4.10
C PHE A 42 10.02 -4.59 -5.57
N ALA A 43 10.85 -3.79 -6.22
CA ALA A 43 11.23 -4.01 -7.62
C ALA A 43 11.95 -5.36 -7.80
N ASP A 44 12.90 -5.68 -6.94
CA ASP A 44 13.61 -6.96 -6.96
C ASP A 44 12.65 -8.14 -6.72
N LYS A 45 11.72 -8.00 -5.76
CA LYS A 45 10.72 -9.04 -5.43
C LYS A 45 9.79 -9.35 -6.60
N PHE A 46 9.39 -8.34 -7.35
CA PHE A 46 8.41 -8.47 -8.43
C PHE A 46 9.01 -8.35 -9.83
N ALA A 47 10.34 -8.44 -9.97
CA ALA A 47 11.06 -8.28 -11.23
C ALA A 47 10.56 -9.19 -12.36
N THR A 48 10.08 -10.40 -12.04
CA THR A 48 9.60 -11.38 -13.03
C THR A 48 8.08 -11.36 -13.23
N ALA A 49 7.35 -10.51 -12.51
CA ALA A 49 5.89 -10.46 -12.59
C ALA A 49 5.37 -9.71 -13.83
N GLY A 50 6.27 -9.07 -14.60
CA GLY A 50 5.91 -8.32 -15.80
C GLY A 50 5.06 -7.09 -15.51
N ILE A 51 5.27 -6.44 -14.37
CA ILE A 51 4.54 -5.24 -13.96
C ILE A 51 4.67 -4.13 -15.00
N THR A 52 3.54 -3.55 -15.39
CA THR A 52 3.48 -2.41 -16.32
C THR A 52 3.10 -1.11 -15.64
N LYS A 53 2.54 -1.20 -14.44
CA LYS A 53 2.06 -0.03 -13.69
C LYS A 53 2.02 -0.27 -12.19
N VAL A 54 2.40 0.76 -11.42
CA VAL A 54 2.21 0.77 -9.97
C VAL A 54 0.98 1.61 -9.62
N VAL A 55 0.14 1.10 -8.74
CA VAL A 55 -1.08 1.76 -8.28
C VAL A 55 -1.04 1.90 -6.76
N THR A 56 -1.45 3.06 -6.26
CA THR A 56 -1.56 3.33 -4.82
C THR A 56 -2.77 4.21 -4.51
N ILE A 57 -2.91 4.62 -3.25
CA ILE A 57 -3.93 5.57 -2.80
C ILE A 57 -3.28 6.75 -2.07
N GLU A 58 -3.82 7.96 -2.27
CA GLU A 58 -3.35 9.14 -1.53
C GLU A 58 -3.66 9.02 -0.03
N ALA A 59 -2.79 9.54 0.85
CA ALA A 59 -1.60 10.30 0.54
C ALA A 59 -0.31 9.49 0.81
N SER A 60 -0.23 8.74 1.91
CA SER A 60 1.01 8.15 2.44
C SER A 60 1.59 7.01 1.58
N GLY A 61 0.74 6.31 0.81
CA GLY A 61 1.17 5.30 -0.16
C GLY A 61 1.94 5.86 -1.35
N ILE A 62 1.82 7.18 -1.63
CA ILE A 62 2.44 7.79 -2.82
C ILE A 62 3.97 7.67 -2.79
N ALA A 63 4.61 7.96 -1.66
CA ALA A 63 6.07 7.93 -1.59
C ALA A 63 6.65 6.53 -1.87
N PRO A 64 6.28 5.46 -1.16
CA PRO A 64 6.80 4.12 -1.47
C PRO A 64 6.41 3.63 -2.87
N ALA A 65 5.22 3.96 -3.37
CA ALA A 65 4.80 3.60 -4.72
C ALA A 65 5.63 4.30 -5.80
N LEU A 66 5.95 5.59 -5.61
CA LEU A 66 6.78 6.36 -6.55
C LEU A 66 8.18 5.73 -6.70
N TYR A 67 8.83 5.43 -5.58
CA TYR A 67 10.17 4.83 -5.62
C TYR A 67 10.15 3.39 -6.14
N THR A 68 9.06 2.65 -5.92
CA THR A 68 8.87 1.31 -6.52
C THR A 68 8.70 1.40 -8.03
N ALA A 69 7.90 2.36 -8.51
CA ALA A 69 7.68 2.58 -9.94
C ALA A 69 8.97 3.04 -10.65
N ASP A 70 9.73 3.95 -10.01
CA ASP A 70 11.05 4.39 -10.49
C ASP A 70 12.02 3.21 -10.63
N ALA A 71 12.12 2.37 -9.61
CA ALA A 71 13.00 1.20 -9.62
C ALA A 71 12.57 0.13 -10.66
N LEU A 72 11.27 0.01 -10.96
CA LEU A 72 10.73 -0.88 -12.00
C LEU A 72 10.78 -0.25 -13.40
N GLY A 73 10.99 1.07 -13.52
CA GLY A 73 10.94 1.78 -14.80
C GLY A 73 9.54 1.86 -15.41
N VAL A 74 8.48 1.91 -14.60
CA VAL A 74 7.07 1.93 -15.03
C VAL A 74 6.34 3.16 -14.49
N PRO A 75 5.23 3.59 -15.12
CA PRO A 75 4.43 4.68 -14.59
C PRO A 75 3.72 4.28 -13.27
N MET A 76 3.45 5.30 -12.43
CA MET A 76 2.67 5.17 -11.21
C MET A 76 1.42 6.05 -11.28
N ILE A 77 0.30 5.55 -10.79
CA ILE A 77 -0.92 6.32 -10.59
C ILE A 77 -1.42 6.15 -9.16
N PHE A 78 -2.14 7.13 -8.67
CA PHE A 78 -2.76 7.04 -7.34
C PHE A 78 -4.25 7.37 -7.37
N ALA A 79 -5.03 6.61 -6.62
CA ALA A 79 -6.43 6.87 -6.39
C ALA A 79 -6.59 8.08 -5.48
N LYS A 80 -7.53 8.95 -5.83
CA LYS A 80 -7.87 10.16 -5.07
C LYS A 80 -9.08 9.90 -4.18
N LYS A 81 -9.04 10.41 -2.95
CA LYS A 81 -10.13 10.32 -1.97
C LYS A 81 -11.23 11.36 -2.17
N SER A 82 -11.05 12.30 -3.09
CA SER A 82 -12.04 13.32 -3.43
C SER A 82 -12.55 13.14 -4.84
N LYS A 83 -13.86 13.29 -5.05
CA LYS A 83 -14.43 13.44 -6.39
C LYS A 83 -13.95 14.76 -6.96
N ASN A 84 -12.95 14.76 -7.84
CA ASN A 84 -12.64 15.92 -8.65
C ASN A 84 -13.74 16.08 -9.69
N ILE A 85 -14.59 17.11 -9.51
CA ILE A 85 -15.70 17.49 -10.38
C ILE A 85 -15.24 17.79 -11.83
N THR A 86 -13.96 17.99 -12.05
CA THR A 86 -13.35 18.28 -13.36
C THR A 86 -13.08 17.04 -14.23
N MET A 87 -13.35 15.83 -13.73
CA MET A 87 -13.19 14.58 -14.51
C MET A 87 -14.56 14.22 -15.10
N ASN A 88 -14.89 14.80 -16.25
CA ASN A 88 -16.21 14.69 -16.86
C ASN A 88 -16.47 13.35 -17.57
N GLU A 89 -15.46 12.51 -17.80
CA GLU A 89 -15.63 11.22 -18.50
C GLU A 89 -14.72 10.13 -17.95
N GLY A 90 -15.28 8.91 -17.78
CA GLY A 90 -14.51 7.70 -17.50
C GLY A 90 -13.79 7.72 -16.14
N ILE A 91 -14.55 7.67 -15.04
CA ILE A 91 -14.00 7.53 -13.69
C ILE A 91 -14.29 6.11 -13.18
N LEU A 92 -13.24 5.43 -12.71
CA LEU A 92 -13.34 4.17 -11.98
C LEU A 92 -13.38 4.50 -10.49
N THR A 93 -14.30 3.92 -9.76
CA THR A 93 -14.52 4.25 -8.34
C THR A 93 -14.68 3.00 -7.48
N ALA A 94 -14.28 3.10 -6.22
CA ALA A 94 -14.60 2.12 -5.19
C ALA A 94 -14.90 2.81 -3.86
N GLU A 95 -15.68 2.15 -3.01
CA GLU A 95 -15.93 2.59 -1.65
C GLU A 95 -14.91 1.96 -0.71
N VAL A 96 -14.23 2.81 0.06
CA VAL A 96 -13.24 2.40 1.06
C VAL A 96 -13.71 2.84 2.44
N TYR A 97 -14.01 1.87 3.30
CA TYR A 97 -14.41 2.15 4.67
C TYR A 97 -13.20 2.43 5.55
N SER A 98 -13.21 3.59 6.21
CA SER A 98 -12.20 3.97 7.20
C SER A 98 -12.66 3.57 8.60
N PHE A 99 -12.08 2.53 9.18
CA PHE A 99 -12.38 2.12 10.56
C PHE A 99 -11.98 3.17 11.60
N THR A 100 -10.92 3.93 11.34
CA THR A 100 -10.45 5.00 12.24
C THR A 100 -11.42 6.18 12.28
N LYS A 101 -12.00 6.54 11.13
CA LYS A 101 -12.94 7.66 11.01
C LYS A 101 -14.41 7.23 11.01
N GLN A 102 -14.68 5.92 10.94
CA GLN A 102 -16.02 5.32 10.83
C GLN A 102 -16.85 5.91 9.68
N VAL A 103 -16.21 6.19 8.55
CA VAL A 103 -16.85 6.73 7.35
C VAL A 103 -16.38 5.99 6.11
N SER A 104 -17.26 5.86 5.13
CA SER A 104 -16.92 5.43 3.78
C SER A 104 -16.46 6.61 2.96
N ASN A 105 -15.35 6.42 2.24
CA ASN A 105 -14.84 7.39 1.29
C ASN A 105 -14.85 6.77 -0.10
N THR A 106 -15.36 7.48 -1.08
CA THR A 106 -15.20 7.11 -2.47
C THR A 106 -13.78 7.44 -2.91
N VAL A 107 -13.08 6.45 -3.45
CA VAL A 107 -11.79 6.65 -4.10
C VAL A 107 -11.94 6.50 -5.60
N SER A 108 -11.13 7.24 -6.38
CA SER A 108 -11.31 7.30 -7.83
C SER A 108 -10.01 7.39 -8.60
N ILE A 109 -9.99 6.77 -9.78
CA ILE A 109 -8.92 6.89 -10.80
C ILE A 109 -9.60 7.22 -12.14
N ALA A 110 -8.99 8.10 -12.95
CA ALA A 110 -9.44 8.33 -14.32
C ALA A 110 -9.17 7.08 -15.18
N SER A 111 -10.20 6.56 -15.85
CA SER A 111 -10.12 5.31 -16.63
C SER A 111 -9.06 5.35 -17.73
N LYS A 112 -8.78 6.53 -18.30
CA LYS A 112 -7.76 6.71 -19.35
C LYS A 112 -6.32 6.34 -18.93
N TYR A 113 -6.07 6.16 -17.63
CA TYR A 113 -4.75 5.79 -17.10
C TYR A 113 -4.62 4.30 -16.78
N LEU A 114 -5.69 3.52 -16.90
CA LEU A 114 -5.70 2.07 -16.73
C LEU A 114 -6.31 1.41 -17.97
N SER A 115 -5.71 0.32 -18.42
CA SER A 115 -6.18 -0.46 -19.55
C SER A 115 -6.20 -1.96 -19.24
N GLU A 116 -6.94 -2.72 -20.00
CA GLU A 116 -7.02 -4.19 -19.90
C GLU A 116 -5.68 -4.92 -20.07
N ASN A 117 -4.68 -4.25 -20.67
CA ASN A 117 -3.35 -4.80 -20.86
C ASN A 117 -2.42 -4.53 -19.68
N ASP A 118 -2.86 -3.75 -18.69
CA ASP A 118 -2.02 -3.42 -17.55
C ASP A 118 -1.91 -4.58 -16.56
N LYS A 119 -0.66 -4.83 -16.14
CA LYS A 119 -0.28 -5.71 -15.05
C LYS A 119 0.14 -4.87 -13.87
N VAL A 120 -0.72 -4.81 -12.87
CA VAL A 120 -0.63 -3.84 -11.78
C VAL A 120 0.04 -4.43 -10.56
N LEU A 121 1.00 -3.69 -9.99
CA LEU A 121 1.46 -3.84 -8.62
C LEU A 121 0.78 -2.75 -7.76
N ILE A 122 -0.02 -3.17 -6.78
CA ILE A 122 -0.54 -2.26 -5.76
C ILE A 122 0.55 -2.09 -4.69
N VAL A 123 0.86 -0.83 -4.33
CA VAL A 123 1.80 -0.53 -3.23
C VAL A 123 1.12 0.41 -2.25
N ASP A 124 1.16 0.08 -0.95
CA ASP A 124 0.59 0.94 0.10
C ASP A 124 1.50 1.00 1.33
N ASP A 125 1.34 2.06 2.15
CA ASP A 125 2.12 2.27 3.36
C ASP A 125 1.74 1.31 4.49
N PHE A 126 0.45 1.12 4.75
CA PHE A 126 -0.06 0.25 5.80
C PHE A 126 -1.10 -0.77 5.29
N LEU A 127 -0.98 -2.00 5.78
CA LEU A 127 -2.07 -2.97 5.74
C LEU A 127 -2.62 -3.15 7.16
N ALA A 128 -3.83 -2.65 7.36
CA ALA A 128 -4.60 -2.80 8.60
C ALA A 128 -5.80 -3.75 8.35
N ASN A 129 -6.96 -3.21 8.03
CA ASN A 129 -8.17 -3.99 7.73
C ASN A 129 -8.31 -4.34 6.23
N GLY A 130 -7.38 -3.92 5.38
CA GLY A 130 -7.33 -4.26 3.96
C GLY A 130 -8.31 -3.53 3.05
N GLN A 131 -9.08 -2.57 3.55
CA GLN A 131 -10.13 -1.90 2.77
C GLN A 131 -9.56 -1.05 1.62
N ALA A 132 -8.44 -0.36 1.84
CA ALA A 132 -7.79 0.44 0.81
C ALA A 132 -7.31 -0.46 -0.35
N ALA A 133 -6.58 -1.53 -0.04
CA ALA A 133 -6.11 -2.48 -1.04
C ALA A 133 -7.29 -3.14 -1.79
N LYS A 134 -8.37 -3.53 -1.08
CA LYS A 134 -9.58 -4.08 -1.69
C LYS A 134 -10.21 -3.09 -2.68
N GLY A 135 -10.36 -1.82 -2.28
CA GLY A 135 -10.90 -0.79 -3.18
C GLY A 135 -10.02 -0.56 -4.42
N LEU A 136 -8.69 -0.62 -4.27
CA LEU A 136 -7.77 -0.53 -5.42
C LEU A 136 -7.89 -1.75 -6.34
N ILE A 137 -8.06 -2.96 -5.81
CA ILE A 137 -8.33 -4.18 -6.61
C ILE A 137 -9.59 -3.97 -7.44
N GLU A 138 -10.70 -3.54 -6.81
CA GLU A 138 -11.97 -3.29 -7.49
C GLU A 138 -11.83 -2.27 -8.64
N ILE A 139 -11.06 -1.20 -8.45
CA ILE A 139 -10.80 -0.19 -9.49
C ILE A 139 -10.00 -0.78 -10.65
N VAL A 140 -8.97 -1.57 -10.36
CA VAL A 140 -8.13 -2.20 -11.39
C VAL A 140 -8.95 -3.20 -12.21
N GLU A 141 -9.79 -4.00 -11.55
CA GLU A 141 -10.68 -4.96 -12.21
C GLU A 141 -11.75 -4.28 -13.09
N GLN A 142 -12.29 -3.12 -12.66
CA GLN A 142 -13.22 -2.32 -13.48
C GLN A 142 -12.58 -1.84 -14.79
N ALA A 143 -11.27 -1.62 -14.81
CA ALA A 143 -10.53 -1.29 -16.03
C ALA A 143 -10.25 -2.51 -16.94
N GLY A 144 -10.59 -3.73 -16.50
CA GLY A 144 -10.19 -4.97 -17.15
C GLY A 144 -8.72 -5.34 -16.94
N ALA A 145 -7.98 -4.55 -16.14
CA ALA A 145 -6.58 -4.79 -15.82
C ALA A 145 -6.43 -5.90 -14.77
N LYS A 146 -5.21 -6.40 -14.62
CA LYS A 146 -4.90 -7.48 -13.67
C LYS A 146 -4.01 -6.99 -12.55
N VAL A 147 -4.39 -7.27 -11.29
CA VAL A 147 -3.48 -7.11 -10.14
C VAL A 147 -2.60 -8.35 -10.04
N GLU A 148 -1.29 -8.19 -10.26
CA GLU A 148 -0.33 -9.29 -10.19
C GLU A 148 0.18 -9.51 -8.76
N ALA A 149 0.30 -8.44 -7.97
CA ALA A 149 0.75 -8.52 -6.59
C ALA A 149 0.40 -7.27 -5.79
N ILE A 150 0.54 -7.37 -4.47
CA ILE A 150 0.37 -6.28 -3.51
C ILE A 150 1.65 -6.18 -2.66
N GLY A 151 2.27 -4.99 -2.65
CA GLY A 151 3.41 -4.64 -1.80
C GLY A 151 2.98 -3.74 -0.66
N ILE A 152 3.28 -4.11 0.57
CA ILE A 152 2.94 -3.36 1.77
C ILE A 152 4.21 -2.99 2.53
N VAL A 153 4.34 -1.72 2.90
CA VAL A 153 5.50 -1.28 3.70
C VAL A 153 5.38 -1.82 5.12
N ILE A 154 4.27 -1.58 5.80
CA ILE A 154 4.05 -2.02 7.19
C ILE A 154 2.71 -2.75 7.30
N GLU A 155 2.74 -4.00 7.71
CA GLU A 155 1.55 -4.82 7.94
C GLU A 155 1.27 -4.97 9.43
N LYS A 156 0.06 -4.68 9.86
CA LYS A 156 -0.45 -5.02 11.19
C LYS A 156 -1.07 -6.42 11.13
N SER A 157 -0.23 -7.46 11.30
CA SER A 157 -0.66 -8.85 11.14
C SER A 157 -1.68 -9.32 12.20
N PHE A 158 -1.89 -8.53 13.25
CA PHE A 158 -2.95 -8.75 14.25
C PHE A 158 -4.32 -8.22 13.83
N GLN A 159 -4.44 -7.65 12.63
CA GLN A 159 -5.71 -7.19 12.04
C GLN A 159 -6.06 -8.03 10.81
N ASP A 160 -7.31 -7.96 10.37
CA ASP A 160 -7.90 -8.89 9.40
C ASP A 160 -7.44 -8.68 7.94
N GLY A 161 -6.71 -7.62 7.66
CA GLY A 161 -6.38 -7.23 6.28
C GLY A 161 -5.64 -8.30 5.48
N ARG A 162 -4.68 -8.99 6.10
CA ARG A 162 -3.98 -10.10 5.45
C ARG A 162 -4.96 -11.19 5.02
N GLY A 163 -5.81 -11.66 5.92
CA GLY A 163 -6.79 -12.70 5.65
C GLY A 163 -7.86 -12.28 4.62
N LEU A 164 -8.19 -10.99 4.56
CA LEU A 164 -9.08 -10.45 3.52
C LEU A 164 -8.44 -10.54 2.13
N LEU A 165 -7.18 -10.15 2.02
CA LEU A 165 -6.47 -10.13 0.73
C LEU A 165 -6.09 -11.53 0.24
N GLU A 166 -5.73 -12.46 1.13
CA GLU A 166 -5.42 -13.85 0.78
C GLU A 166 -6.59 -14.56 0.09
N LYS A 167 -7.84 -14.20 0.43
CA LYS A 167 -9.05 -14.72 -0.22
C LYS A 167 -9.16 -14.34 -1.70
N THR A 168 -8.47 -13.31 -2.14
CA THR A 168 -8.45 -12.89 -3.56
C THR A 168 -7.51 -13.75 -4.40
N GLY A 169 -6.62 -14.52 -3.79
CA GLY A 169 -5.56 -15.26 -4.46
C GLY A 169 -4.40 -14.39 -4.95
N ILE A 170 -4.43 -13.07 -4.72
CA ILE A 170 -3.36 -12.14 -5.12
C ILE A 170 -2.22 -12.23 -4.12
N PRO A 171 -0.96 -12.44 -4.55
CA PRO A 171 0.19 -12.47 -3.66
C PRO A 171 0.37 -11.15 -2.90
N VAL A 172 0.54 -11.22 -1.57
CA VAL A 172 0.80 -10.06 -0.71
C VAL A 172 2.19 -10.20 -0.09
N PHE A 173 3.03 -9.19 -0.30
CA PHE A 173 4.36 -9.12 0.28
C PHE A 173 4.52 -7.87 1.14
N SER A 174 4.87 -8.06 2.42
CA SER A 174 5.03 -6.98 3.39
C SER A 174 6.47 -6.88 3.88
N LEU A 175 7.02 -5.66 3.95
CA LEU A 175 8.40 -5.40 4.32
C LEU A 175 8.66 -5.49 5.83
N ALA A 176 7.68 -5.05 6.63
CA ALA A 176 7.67 -5.20 8.08
C ALA A 176 6.29 -5.73 8.51
N ARG A 177 6.28 -6.80 9.28
CA ARG A 177 5.04 -7.43 9.78
C ARG A 177 5.00 -7.28 11.29
N LEU A 178 4.00 -6.53 11.79
CA LEU A 178 3.80 -6.31 13.22
C LEU A 178 2.91 -7.42 13.76
N GLU A 179 3.41 -8.15 14.75
CA GLU A 179 2.65 -9.20 15.43
C GLU A 179 1.69 -8.59 16.47
N ARG A 180 2.21 -7.66 17.28
CA ARG A 180 1.46 -6.96 18.34
C ARG A 180 2.21 -5.74 18.83
N PHE A 181 1.54 -4.94 19.64
CA PHE A 181 2.18 -3.94 20.48
C PHE A 181 2.24 -4.44 21.92
N GLU A 182 3.38 -4.27 22.56
CA GLU A 182 3.62 -4.73 23.93
C GLU A 182 4.43 -3.69 24.71
N ASN A 183 3.91 -3.23 25.84
CA ASN A 183 4.54 -2.18 26.67
C ASN A 183 4.94 -0.91 25.89
N GLY A 184 4.12 -0.50 24.92
CA GLY A 184 4.38 0.68 24.08
C GLY A 184 5.44 0.46 23.00
N GLN A 185 5.85 -0.79 22.78
CA GLN A 185 6.82 -1.17 21.74
C GLN A 185 6.20 -2.06 20.68
N VAL A 186 6.85 -2.10 19.52
CA VAL A 186 6.48 -2.98 18.41
C VAL A 186 7.15 -4.34 18.57
N VAL A 187 6.37 -5.39 18.44
CA VAL A 187 6.85 -6.77 18.30
C VAL A 187 6.63 -7.19 16.85
N PHE A 188 7.70 -7.56 16.16
CA PHE A 188 7.62 -8.04 14.79
C PHE A 188 7.29 -9.53 14.74
N LYS A 189 6.52 -9.91 13.72
CA LYS A 189 6.32 -11.31 13.40
C LYS A 189 7.62 -11.88 12.81
N GLU A 190 8.04 -13.04 13.30
CA GLU A 190 9.19 -13.73 12.72
C GLU A 190 8.93 -14.03 11.24
N ALA A 191 9.99 -13.98 10.43
CA ALA A 191 9.89 -14.36 9.03
C ALA A 191 9.48 -15.83 8.94
N ASP A 192 8.48 -16.13 8.15
CA ASP A 192 8.15 -17.52 7.82
C ASP A 192 9.39 -18.13 7.13
N LEU A 193 10.03 -19.13 7.78
CA LEU A 193 11.21 -19.85 7.30
C LEU A 193 10.90 -20.64 6.04
#